data_424831f4157564d7257f785757efcf5a
#
_entry.id   424831f4157564d7257f785757efcf5a
#
_cell.length_a   1.000
_cell.length_b   1.000
_cell.length_c   1.000
_cell.angle_alpha   90.00
_cell.angle_beta   90.00
_cell.angle_gamma   90.00
#
_symmetry.space_group_name_H-M   'P 1'
#
loop_
_entity.id
_entity.type
_entity.pdbx_description
1 polymer ?
#
loop_
_entity_poly.entity_id
_entity_poly.type
_entity_poly.pdbx_seq_one_letter_code
_entity_poly.pdbx_strand_id
1 'polypeptide(L)'
;MSNADRFLEAFNAIENFLRRNLEARNFISYFNLVDDMSESNLIVRQYRDQLRLFGNLRNAIIHSERKQGKPVADPREDVVLEIEKISAILMNPPLVSQHFLTSVYAVSPDDSLVEVLQTLVEKDFCQAPIIQDGFILGLINFEAIARWMAELTKTEEPLKLFKDSHVKDIITKTLKLKNYRIIKKETD
;
A
#
# COMPACT_ATOMS: atom_id res chain seq x y z
N MET A 1 13.49 -26.30 19.29
CA MET A 1 12.61 -25.21 19.73
C MET A 1 11.19 -25.72 19.61
N SER A 2 10.36 -25.62 20.66
CA SER A 2 8.96 -26.07 20.60
C SER A 2 8.13 -25.08 19.81
N ASN A 3 6.93 -25.49 19.36
CA ASN A 3 5.99 -24.60 18.72
C ASN A 3 5.57 -23.44 19.65
N ALA A 4 5.44 -23.71 20.94
CA ALA A 4 5.18 -22.69 21.94
C ALA A 4 6.29 -21.65 22.03
N ASP A 5 7.57 -22.06 21.96
CA ASP A 5 8.70 -21.13 22.01
C ASP A 5 8.73 -20.23 20.77
N ARG A 6 8.59 -20.82 19.57
CA ARG A 6 8.52 -20.07 18.29
C ARG A 6 7.37 -19.07 18.26
N PHE A 7 6.20 -19.51 18.71
CA PHE A 7 5.02 -18.66 18.82
C PHE A 7 5.26 -17.46 19.75
N LEU A 8 5.81 -17.72 20.95
CA LEU A 8 6.11 -16.65 21.92
C LEU A 8 7.17 -15.67 21.42
N GLU A 9 8.18 -16.14 20.68
CA GLU A 9 9.18 -15.27 20.07
C GLU A 9 8.55 -14.33 19.03
N ALA A 10 7.75 -14.88 18.10
CA ALA A 10 7.04 -14.08 17.11
C ALA A 10 6.02 -13.11 17.75
N PHE A 11 5.31 -13.56 18.79
CA PHE A 11 4.38 -12.72 19.54
C PHE A 11 5.09 -11.54 20.21
N ASN A 12 6.21 -11.78 20.89
CA ASN A 12 7.00 -10.74 21.54
C ASN A 12 7.56 -9.73 20.54
N ALA A 13 7.97 -10.18 19.35
CA ALA A 13 8.40 -9.30 18.27
C ALA A 13 7.27 -8.37 17.83
N ILE A 14 6.05 -8.90 17.62
CA ILE A 14 4.86 -8.11 17.28
C ILE A 14 4.52 -7.12 18.41
N GLU A 15 4.47 -7.55 19.67
CA GLU A 15 4.16 -6.68 20.80
C GLU A 15 5.16 -5.53 20.91
N ASN A 16 6.46 -5.80 20.75
CA ASN A 16 7.51 -4.79 20.76
C ASN A 16 7.38 -3.80 19.60
N PHE A 17 7.00 -4.27 18.41
CA PHE A 17 6.70 -3.42 17.26
C PHE A 17 5.56 -2.46 17.57
N LEU A 18 4.43 -2.97 18.09
CA LEU A 18 3.28 -2.15 18.46
C LEU A 18 3.64 -1.09 19.49
N ARG A 19 4.35 -1.48 20.55
CA ARG A 19 4.77 -0.57 21.63
C ARG A 19 5.67 0.56 21.12
N ARG A 20 6.66 0.23 20.27
CA ARG A 20 7.59 1.23 19.72
C ARG A 20 6.88 2.23 18.82
N ASN A 21 6.00 1.78 17.94
CA ASN A 21 5.34 2.65 16.98
C ASN A 21 4.22 3.52 17.59
N LEU A 22 3.65 3.10 18.72
CA LEU A 22 2.68 3.90 19.48
C LEU A 22 3.32 4.72 20.60
N GLU A 23 4.66 4.63 20.79
CA GLU A 23 5.35 5.21 21.95
C GLU A 23 4.65 4.85 23.28
N ALA A 24 4.12 3.64 23.33
CA ALA A 24 3.18 3.21 24.35
C ALA A 24 3.87 2.91 25.69
N ARG A 25 3.27 3.38 26.81
CA ARG A 25 3.74 3.07 28.15
C ARG A 25 3.51 1.59 28.50
N ASN A 26 4.36 1.05 29.40
CA ASN A 26 4.37 -0.39 29.73
C ASN A 26 3.06 -0.98 30.29
N PHE A 27 2.16 -0.17 30.79
CA PHE A 27 0.90 -0.64 31.37
C PHE A 27 -0.26 -0.75 30.35
N ILE A 28 -0.05 -0.38 29.07
CA ILE A 28 -1.07 -0.55 28.04
C ILE A 28 -1.15 -2.03 27.65
N SER A 29 -2.37 -2.59 27.66
CA SER A 29 -2.58 -3.99 27.31
C SER A 29 -2.28 -4.26 25.83
N TYR A 30 -1.86 -5.49 25.51
CA TYR A 30 -1.64 -5.91 24.12
C TYR A 30 -2.86 -5.67 23.23
N PHE A 31 -4.06 -5.94 23.74
CA PHE A 31 -5.31 -5.76 22.98
C PHE A 31 -5.55 -4.29 22.63
N ASN A 32 -5.28 -3.38 23.55
CA ASN A 32 -5.38 -1.93 23.26
C ASN A 32 -4.32 -1.49 22.25
N LEU A 33 -3.10 -2.03 22.35
CA LEU A 33 -2.05 -1.74 21.35
C LEU A 33 -2.48 -2.17 19.93
N VAL A 34 -3.11 -3.33 19.80
CA VAL A 34 -3.63 -3.81 18.50
C VAL A 34 -4.75 -2.90 18.01
N ASP A 35 -5.67 -2.52 18.88
CA ASP A 35 -6.80 -1.67 18.52
C ASP A 35 -6.33 -0.26 18.09
N ASP A 36 -5.49 0.39 18.91
CA ASP A 36 -4.96 1.72 18.62
C ASP A 36 -4.13 1.74 17.32
N MET A 37 -3.24 0.75 17.13
CA MET A 37 -2.42 0.66 15.92
C MET A 37 -3.27 0.37 14.68
N SER A 38 -4.37 -0.35 14.79
CA SER A 38 -5.25 -0.67 13.66
C SER A 38 -5.88 0.58 13.01
N GLU A 39 -5.92 1.71 13.72
CA GLU A 39 -6.43 2.97 13.18
C GLU A 39 -5.49 3.57 12.13
N SER A 40 -4.17 3.44 12.34
CA SER A 40 -3.13 4.07 11.52
C SER A 40 -2.35 3.10 10.63
N ASN A 41 -2.27 1.81 10.96
CA ASN A 41 -1.51 0.80 10.24
C ASN A 41 -2.43 -0.18 9.52
N LEU A 42 -2.36 -0.21 8.17
CA LEU A 42 -3.21 -1.06 7.33
C LEU A 42 -2.97 -2.56 7.55
N ILE A 43 -1.72 -2.97 7.82
CA ILE A 43 -1.37 -4.38 8.06
C ILE A 43 -2.00 -4.83 9.38
N VAL A 44 -1.82 -4.05 10.45
CA VAL A 44 -2.43 -4.36 11.75
C VAL A 44 -3.95 -4.39 11.66
N ARG A 45 -4.56 -3.47 10.90
CA ARG A 45 -6.01 -3.48 10.63
C ARG A 45 -6.46 -4.74 9.91
N GLN A 46 -5.73 -5.16 8.89
CA GLN A 46 -6.02 -6.37 8.12
C GLN A 46 -5.98 -7.64 8.98
N TYR A 47 -5.03 -7.73 9.90
CA TYR A 47 -4.82 -8.91 10.75
C TYR A 47 -5.32 -8.74 12.19
N ARG A 48 -6.18 -7.74 12.45
CA ARG A 48 -6.62 -7.37 13.80
C ARG A 48 -7.20 -8.55 14.59
N ASP A 49 -8.09 -9.30 13.99
CA ASP A 49 -8.77 -10.40 14.67
C ASP A 49 -7.82 -11.56 14.98
N GLN A 50 -6.89 -11.88 14.04
CA GLN A 50 -5.84 -12.87 14.24
C GLN A 50 -4.89 -12.44 15.38
N LEU A 51 -4.46 -11.18 15.37
CA LEU A 51 -3.60 -10.64 16.43
C LEU A 51 -4.27 -10.74 17.80
N ARG A 52 -5.56 -10.45 17.90
CA ARG A 52 -6.33 -10.61 19.15
C ARG A 52 -6.44 -12.08 19.58
N LEU A 53 -6.66 -12.99 18.62
CA LEU A 53 -6.64 -14.44 18.88
C LEU A 53 -5.29 -14.89 19.41
N PHE A 54 -4.19 -14.42 18.84
CA PHE A 54 -2.83 -14.71 19.32
C PHE A 54 -2.58 -14.19 20.73
N GLY A 55 -3.15 -13.03 21.11
CA GLY A 55 -3.12 -12.53 22.48
C GLY A 55 -3.77 -13.49 23.48
N ASN A 56 -4.92 -14.05 23.12
CA ASN A 56 -5.60 -15.06 23.96
C ASN A 56 -4.79 -16.35 24.06
N LEU A 57 -4.23 -16.83 22.95
CA LEU A 57 -3.40 -18.03 22.91
C LEU A 57 -2.12 -17.87 23.73
N ARG A 58 -1.44 -16.71 23.62
CA ARG A 58 -0.28 -16.37 24.44
C ARG A 58 -0.61 -16.44 25.93
N ASN A 59 -1.75 -15.89 26.33
CA ASN A 59 -2.18 -15.96 27.73
C ASN A 59 -2.40 -17.40 28.18
N ALA A 60 -3.01 -18.25 27.35
CA ALA A 60 -3.18 -19.67 27.65
C ALA A 60 -1.84 -20.41 27.79
N ILE A 61 -0.84 -20.09 26.95
CA ILE A 61 0.50 -20.72 27.02
C ILE A 61 1.24 -20.30 28.30
N ILE A 62 1.20 -19.00 28.68
CA ILE A 62 2.01 -18.48 29.80
C ILE A 62 1.37 -18.73 31.15
N HIS A 63 0.06 -18.58 31.27
CA HIS A 63 -0.65 -18.69 32.55
C HIS A 63 -1.04 -20.13 32.90
N SER A 64 -0.84 -21.10 32.00
CA SER A 64 -1.00 -22.50 32.32
C SER A 64 0.22 -23.01 33.10
N GLU A 65 -0.04 -23.71 34.23
CA GLU A 65 1.04 -24.36 35.00
C GLU A 65 1.88 -25.26 34.08
N ARG A 66 3.20 -25.07 34.06
CA ARG A 66 4.10 -25.97 33.33
C ARG A 66 4.09 -27.35 33.99
N LYS A 67 3.52 -28.35 33.32
CA LYS A 67 3.63 -29.73 33.75
C LYS A 67 4.94 -30.34 33.23
N GLN A 68 5.78 -30.79 34.17
CA GLN A 68 7.10 -31.40 33.85
C GLN A 68 8.00 -30.54 32.95
N GLY A 69 7.97 -29.21 33.13
CA GLY A 69 8.79 -28.27 32.34
C GLY A 69 8.26 -27.94 30.94
N LYS A 70 7.17 -28.59 30.50
CA LYS A 70 6.55 -28.35 29.18
C LYS A 70 5.34 -27.41 29.30
N PRO A 71 5.09 -26.54 28.33
CA PRO A 71 3.88 -25.73 28.30
C PRO A 71 2.65 -26.65 28.18
N VAL A 72 1.55 -26.30 28.86
CA VAL A 72 0.29 -27.08 28.81
C VAL A 72 -0.41 -26.95 27.45
N ALA A 73 -0.21 -25.83 26.76
CA ALA A 73 -0.69 -25.62 25.40
C ALA A 73 0.50 -25.49 24.44
N ASP A 74 0.55 -26.32 23.43
CA ASP A 74 1.53 -26.23 22.34
C ASP A 74 0.76 -25.91 21.04
N PRO A 75 0.98 -24.73 20.43
CA PRO A 75 0.28 -24.33 19.24
C PRO A 75 0.51 -25.31 18.08
N ARG A 76 -0.50 -25.48 17.24
CA ARG A 76 -0.34 -26.22 15.99
C ARG A 76 0.63 -25.48 15.08
N GLU A 77 1.34 -26.23 14.23
CA GLU A 77 2.36 -25.68 13.30
C GLU A 77 1.79 -24.62 12.37
N ASP A 78 0.58 -24.80 11.85
CA ASP A 78 -0.06 -23.81 10.98
C ASP A 78 -0.30 -22.45 11.68
N VAL A 79 -0.61 -22.46 12.98
CA VAL A 79 -0.77 -21.23 13.79
C VAL A 79 0.56 -20.55 14.03
N VAL A 80 1.64 -21.33 14.24
CA VAL A 80 3.00 -20.80 14.40
C VAL A 80 3.46 -20.16 13.10
N LEU A 81 3.28 -20.81 11.97
CA LEU A 81 3.64 -20.27 10.65
C LEU A 81 2.84 -18.97 10.33
N GLU A 82 1.58 -18.91 10.76
CA GLU A 82 0.76 -17.71 10.55
C GLU A 82 1.29 -16.51 11.35
N ILE A 83 1.58 -16.67 12.63
CA ILE A 83 2.12 -15.57 13.45
C ILE A 83 3.52 -15.15 12.99
N GLU A 84 4.39 -16.10 12.61
CA GLU A 84 5.71 -15.82 12.05
C GLU A 84 5.60 -15.00 10.75
N LYS A 85 4.66 -15.37 9.86
CA LYS A 85 4.39 -14.62 8.63
C LYS A 85 3.92 -13.19 8.92
N ILE A 86 2.98 -13.01 9.84
CA ILE A 86 2.48 -11.67 10.21
C ILE A 86 3.60 -10.85 10.84
N SER A 87 4.39 -11.45 11.73
CA SER A 87 5.57 -10.81 12.32
C SER A 87 6.55 -10.33 11.25
N ALA A 88 6.89 -11.20 10.29
CA ALA A 88 7.80 -10.86 9.20
C ALA A 88 7.28 -9.68 8.34
N ILE A 89 5.98 -9.66 8.01
CA ILE A 89 5.36 -8.59 7.23
C ILE A 89 5.36 -7.26 8.02
N LEU A 90 5.15 -7.30 9.33
CA LEU A 90 5.17 -6.09 10.17
C LEU A 90 6.58 -5.53 10.33
N MET A 91 7.60 -6.40 10.49
CA MET A 91 9.00 -5.98 10.62
C MET A 91 9.59 -5.50 9.30
N ASN A 92 9.23 -6.14 8.20
CA ASN A 92 9.74 -5.85 6.87
C ASN A 92 8.55 -5.75 5.88
N PRO A 93 7.78 -4.65 5.92
CA PRO A 93 6.67 -4.48 5.01
C PRO A 93 7.18 -4.50 3.57
N PRO A 94 6.49 -5.21 2.64
CA PRO A 94 6.89 -5.24 1.25
C PRO A 94 6.90 -3.81 0.70
N LEU A 95 8.05 -3.38 0.21
CA LEU A 95 8.19 -2.07 -0.41
C LEU A 95 7.47 -2.06 -1.77
N VAL A 96 6.68 -1.03 -2.01
CA VAL A 96 6.02 -0.78 -3.31
C VAL A 96 7.05 -0.84 -4.45
N SER A 97 8.27 -0.33 -4.21
CA SER A 97 9.36 -0.32 -5.17
C SER A 97 9.84 -1.72 -5.59
N GLN A 98 9.73 -2.74 -4.75
CA GLN A 98 10.18 -4.10 -5.09
C GLN A 98 9.20 -4.84 -6.01
N HIS A 99 7.92 -4.49 -5.97
CA HIS A 99 6.86 -5.18 -6.73
C HIS A 99 6.38 -4.39 -7.94
N PHE A 100 6.60 -3.07 -7.99
CA PHE A 100 6.05 -2.18 -9.01
C PHE A 100 7.10 -1.34 -9.75
N LEU A 101 8.40 -1.65 -9.63
CA LEU A 101 9.45 -1.05 -10.48
C LEU A 101 9.41 -1.69 -11.87
N THR A 102 8.37 -1.40 -12.63
CA THR A 102 8.36 -1.52 -14.07
C THR A 102 8.66 -0.16 -14.69
N SER A 103 9.23 -0.16 -15.88
CA SER A 103 9.37 1.09 -16.64
C SER A 103 7.97 1.68 -16.87
N VAL A 104 7.67 2.76 -16.14
CA VAL A 104 6.38 3.44 -16.28
C VAL A 104 6.38 4.19 -17.60
N TYR A 105 5.34 3.96 -18.44
CA TYR A 105 5.11 4.82 -19.58
C TYR A 105 4.75 6.22 -19.06
N ALA A 106 5.62 7.17 -19.34
CA ALA A 106 5.45 8.58 -18.96
C ALA A 106 5.36 9.43 -20.23
N VAL A 107 4.66 10.54 -20.16
CA VAL A 107 4.45 11.45 -21.27
C VAL A 107 4.97 12.84 -20.93
N SER A 108 5.39 13.58 -21.96
CA SER A 108 5.80 14.97 -21.89
C SER A 108 4.60 15.90 -22.22
N PRO A 109 4.60 17.16 -21.73
CA PRO A 109 3.62 18.16 -22.15
C PRO A 109 3.54 18.37 -23.66
N ASP A 110 4.64 18.20 -24.37
CA ASP A 110 4.71 18.42 -25.83
C ASP A 110 4.40 17.18 -26.66
N ASP A 111 4.09 16.03 -26.05
CA ASP A 111 3.69 14.84 -26.78
C ASP A 111 2.32 15.01 -27.42
N SER A 112 2.16 14.39 -28.62
CA SER A 112 0.88 14.36 -29.32
C SER A 112 -0.18 13.62 -28.52
N LEU A 113 -1.32 14.26 -28.30
CA LEU A 113 -2.42 13.65 -27.54
C LEU A 113 -2.96 12.40 -28.24
N VAL A 114 -2.95 12.35 -29.56
CA VAL A 114 -3.40 11.20 -30.35
C VAL A 114 -2.45 10.01 -30.16
N GLU A 115 -1.14 10.24 -30.23
CA GLU A 115 -0.14 9.16 -30.02
C GLU A 115 -0.19 8.62 -28.60
N VAL A 116 -0.35 9.50 -27.61
CA VAL A 116 -0.53 9.11 -26.21
C VAL A 116 -1.77 8.26 -26.04
N LEU A 117 -2.91 8.67 -26.61
CA LEU A 117 -4.15 7.91 -26.56
C LEU A 117 -4.01 6.52 -27.21
N GLN A 118 -3.38 6.45 -28.39
CA GLN A 118 -3.11 5.18 -29.07
C GLN A 118 -2.25 4.26 -28.20
N THR A 119 -1.18 4.77 -27.61
CA THR A 119 -0.30 4.01 -26.73
C THR A 119 -1.02 3.51 -25.47
N LEU A 120 -1.87 4.33 -24.84
CA LEU A 120 -2.67 3.93 -23.69
C LEU A 120 -3.60 2.76 -24.06
N VAL A 121 -4.24 2.82 -25.22
CA VAL A 121 -5.15 1.76 -25.70
C VAL A 121 -4.38 0.49 -26.05
N GLU A 122 -3.29 0.59 -26.83
CA GLU A 122 -2.51 -0.56 -27.29
C GLU A 122 -1.87 -1.34 -26.13
N LYS A 123 -1.44 -0.62 -25.08
CA LYS A 123 -0.77 -1.21 -23.91
C LYS A 123 -1.73 -1.50 -22.75
N ASP A 124 -3.02 -1.27 -22.92
CA ASP A 124 -4.05 -1.43 -21.88
C ASP A 124 -3.72 -0.62 -20.59
N PHE A 125 -3.21 0.60 -20.79
CA PHE A 125 -2.93 1.51 -19.67
C PHE A 125 -4.11 2.45 -19.43
N CYS A 126 -4.58 2.53 -18.18
CA CYS A 126 -5.65 3.46 -17.80
C CYS A 126 -5.19 4.92 -17.69
N GLN A 127 -3.89 5.14 -17.45
CA GLN A 127 -3.31 6.45 -17.20
C GLN A 127 -1.80 6.46 -17.38
N ALA A 128 -1.24 7.66 -17.57
CA ALA A 128 0.21 7.90 -17.59
C ALA A 128 0.56 9.19 -16.83
N PRO A 129 1.70 9.24 -16.11
CA PRO A 129 2.20 10.48 -15.52
C PRO A 129 2.70 11.43 -16.61
N ILE A 130 2.40 12.71 -16.45
CA ILE A 130 2.95 13.80 -17.26
C ILE A 130 4.20 14.30 -16.53
N ILE A 131 5.37 14.17 -17.16
CA ILE A 131 6.66 14.53 -16.56
C ILE A 131 7.31 15.63 -17.38
N GLN A 132 7.81 16.65 -16.70
CA GLN A 132 8.66 17.69 -17.26
C GLN A 132 9.79 17.99 -16.27
N ASP A 133 11.03 18.03 -16.78
CA ASP A 133 12.24 18.35 -15.98
C ASP A 133 12.38 17.52 -14.69
N GLY A 134 11.95 16.26 -14.74
CA GLY A 134 11.96 15.34 -13.58
C GLY A 134 10.83 15.54 -12.58
N PHE A 135 9.89 16.46 -12.82
CA PHE A 135 8.73 16.70 -11.98
C PHE A 135 7.45 16.15 -12.60
N ILE A 136 6.59 15.57 -11.74
CA ILE A 136 5.26 15.11 -12.15
C ILE A 136 4.33 16.32 -12.16
N LEU A 137 3.81 16.69 -13.33
CA LEU A 137 2.85 17.78 -13.51
C LEU A 137 1.39 17.32 -13.27
N GLY A 138 1.11 16.05 -13.54
CA GLY A 138 -0.24 15.49 -13.40
C GLY A 138 -0.31 14.06 -13.94
N LEU A 139 -1.53 13.56 -14.09
CA LEU A 139 -1.82 12.28 -14.69
C LEU A 139 -2.77 12.49 -15.86
N ILE A 140 -2.41 11.97 -17.04
CA ILE A 140 -3.34 11.85 -18.16
C ILE A 140 -4.10 10.53 -18.05
N ASN A 141 -5.41 10.56 -18.27
CA ASN A 141 -6.28 9.40 -18.30
C ASN A 141 -7.40 9.57 -19.31
N PHE A 142 -8.15 8.52 -19.59
CA PHE A 142 -9.26 8.56 -20.55
C PHE A 142 -10.34 9.60 -20.19
N GLU A 143 -10.59 9.84 -18.90
CA GLU A 143 -11.57 10.83 -18.46
C GLU A 143 -11.13 12.26 -18.86
N ALA A 144 -9.87 12.59 -18.65
CA ALA A 144 -9.32 13.90 -19.03
C ALA A 144 -9.41 14.12 -20.54
N ILE A 145 -9.06 13.09 -21.31
CA ILE A 145 -9.14 13.13 -22.79
C ILE A 145 -10.60 13.28 -23.24
N ALA A 146 -11.53 12.50 -22.66
CA ALA A 146 -12.95 12.59 -23.01
C ALA A 146 -13.53 13.98 -22.69
N ARG A 147 -13.15 14.58 -21.55
CA ARG A 147 -13.57 15.95 -21.20
C ARG A 147 -13.03 16.98 -22.19
N TRP A 148 -11.78 16.82 -22.63
CA TRP A 148 -11.20 17.68 -23.66
C TRP A 148 -11.94 17.52 -25.00
N MET A 149 -12.17 16.30 -25.44
CA MET A 149 -12.93 16.04 -26.65
C MET A 149 -14.33 16.67 -26.60
N ALA A 150 -15.03 16.56 -25.45
CA ALA A 150 -16.36 17.17 -25.29
C ALA A 150 -16.33 18.71 -25.40
N GLU A 151 -15.22 19.36 -25.03
CA GLU A 151 -15.07 20.80 -25.24
C GLU A 151 -14.81 21.14 -26.70
N LEU A 152 -14.01 20.34 -27.39
CA LEU A 152 -13.74 20.54 -28.81
C LEU A 152 -15.00 20.42 -29.69
N THR A 153 -16.01 19.64 -29.26
CA THR A 153 -17.31 19.55 -30.01
C THR A 153 -18.04 20.90 -30.12
N LYS A 154 -17.64 21.90 -29.35
CA LYS A 154 -18.21 23.27 -29.42
C LYS A 154 -17.53 24.14 -30.49
N THR A 155 -16.49 23.64 -31.13
CA THR A 155 -15.73 24.34 -32.18
C THR A 155 -16.16 23.91 -33.57
N GLU A 156 -15.75 24.67 -34.61
CA GLU A 156 -16.11 24.36 -36.00
C GLU A 156 -15.38 23.12 -36.57
N GLU A 157 -14.15 22.84 -36.09
CA GLU A 157 -13.29 21.74 -36.62
C GLU A 157 -12.78 20.84 -35.48
N PRO A 158 -13.66 20.13 -34.72
CA PRO A 158 -13.25 19.42 -33.50
C PRO A 158 -12.24 18.31 -33.75
N LEU A 159 -12.36 17.57 -34.85
CA LEU A 159 -11.42 16.46 -35.16
C LEU A 159 -10.03 16.95 -35.56
N LYS A 160 -9.95 18.08 -36.26
CA LYS A 160 -8.67 18.68 -36.62
C LYS A 160 -7.97 19.20 -35.38
N LEU A 161 -8.67 19.96 -34.55
CA LEU A 161 -8.15 20.47 -33.30
C LEU A 161 -7.70 19.36 -32.38
N PHE A 162 -8.42 18.24 -32.31
CA PHE A 162 -8.01 17.08 -31.52
C PHE A 162 -6.71 16.45 -32.05
N LYS A 163 -6.58 16.32 -33.37
CA LYS A 163 -5.37 15.77 -34.00
C LYS A 163 -4.14 16.66 -33.77
N ASP A 164 -4.33 17.96 -33.70
CA ASP A 164 -3.26 18.94 -33.47
C ASP A 164 -3.01 19.18 -31.97
N SER A 165 -3.78 18.57 -31.08
CA SER A 165 -3.64 18.76 -29.64
C SER A 165 -2.46 18.02 -29.05
N HIS A 166 -1.83 18.65 -28.04
CA HIS A 166 -0.75 18.10 -27.25
C HIS A 166 -1.22 17.88 -25.80
N VAL A 167 -0.44 17.12 -25.04
CA VAL A 167 -0.73 16.85 -23.61
C VAL A 167 -0.87 18.13 -22.80
N LYS A 168 -0.08 19.18 -23.09
CA LYS A 168 -0.17 20.49 -22.42
C LYS A 168 -1.55 21.16 -22.52
N ASP A 169 -2.28 20.92 -23.60
CA ASP A 169 -3.58 21.53 -23.82
C ASP A 169 -4.66 21.03 -22.85
N ILE A 170 -4.43 19.85 -22.28
CA ILE A 170 -5.34 19.23 -21.30
C ILE A 170 -4.81 19.23 -19.86
N ILE A 171 -3.55 19.63 -19.61
CA ILE A 171 -2.95 19.63 -18.25
C ILE A 171 -3.79 20.42 -17.26
N THR A 172 -4.31 21.58 -17.61
CA THR A 172 -5.14 22.43 -16.73
C THR A 172 -6.43 21.73 -16.29
N LYS A 173 -6.87 20.70 -17.00
CA LYS A 173 -8.05 19.89 -16.71
C LYS A 173 -7.71 18.65 -15.89
N THR A 174 -6.48 18.15 -16.05
CA THR A 174 -5.95 17.03 -15.27
C THR A 174 -5.48 17.45 -13.88
N LEU A 175 -5.00 18.66 -13.69
CA LEU A 175 -4.51 19.20 -12.40
C LEU A 175 -5.57 19.27 -11.30
N LYS A 176 -6.85 19.13 -11.61
CA LYS A 176 -7.92 18.96 -10.60
C LYS A 176 -7.96 17.57 -9.96
N LEU A 177 -7.13 16.64 -10.38
CA LEU A 177 -6.98 15.33 -9.75
C LEU A 177 -6.24 15.46 -8.41
N LYS A 178 -6.99 15.79 -7.34
CA LYS A 178 -6.51 15.79 -5.95
C LYS A 178 -6.16 14.39 -5.42
N ASN A 179 -6.15 13.36 -6.25
CA ASN A 179 -6.19 11.97 -5.85
C ASN A 179 -4.89 11.18 -6.10
N TYR A 180 -3.77 11.82 -6.44
CA TYR A 180 -2.49 11.12 -6.48
C TYR A 180 -1.66 11.45 -5.24
N ARG A 181 -0.97 10.44 -4.72
CA ARG A 181 0.00 10.59 -3.63
C ARG A 181 1.37 10.25 -4.16
N ILE A 182 2.31 11.18 -4.05
CA ILE A 182 3.72 10.92 -4.37
C ILE A 182 4.30 10.13 -3.21
N ILE A 183 4.72 8.90 -3.49
CA ILE A 183 5.46 8.06 -2.56
C ILE A 183 6.93 8.17 -2.94
N LYS A 184 7.74 8.75 -2.06
CA LYS A 184 9.20 8.75 -2.26
C LYS A 184 9.72 7.35 -1.97
N LYS A 185 10.67 6.87 -2.78
CA LYS A 185 11.49 5.71 -2.44
C LYS A 185 12.27 6.12 -1.19
N GLU A 186 12.10 5.41 -0.08
CA GLU A 186 13.01 5.56 1.05
C GLU A 186 14.38 5.14 0.55
N THR A 187 15.28 6.11 0.48
CA THR A 187 16.71 5.83 0.36
C THR A 187 17.16 5.41 1.75
N ASP A 188 17.71 4.19 1.84
CA ASP A 188 18.40 3.66 3.03
C ASP A 188 19.41 4.68 3.60
#